data_e7a623c2cbddf10e606d0eb805703bbf
#
_entry.id   e7a623c2cbddf10e606d0eb805703bbf
#
_cell.length_a   1.000
_cell.length_b   1.000
_cell.length_c   1.000
_cell.angle_alpha   90.00
_cell.angle_beta   90.00
_cell.angle_gamma   90.00
#
_symmetry.space_group_name_H-M   'P 1'
#
loop_
_entity.id
_entity.type
_entity.pdbx_description
1 polymer ?
#
loop_
_entity_poly.entity_id
_entity_poly.type
_entity_poly.pdbx_seq_one_letter_code
_entity_poly.pdbx_strand_id
1 'polypeptide(L)'
;EDGSWYTYAELADLLPAYCKKNGFTHIELMPLAEHPFDGSWGYQTTGFFAPTSRYGTPDELVEFVNACHKQGIGVILDFVPVHFAVDAYGLKEFDGTPLYEYPAAAVGQSEWGSCNFMHSRGEIRCFIQSCADYWLRVFHADGLRMDAVSRLIYWQGDPNRGVNGSTLEFLKGMNAGLQQRHPTAILIAEDSTSFPEGHGPRRVRRPGL
;
A
#
# COMPACT_ATOMS: atom_id res chain seq x y z
N GLU A 1 -1.64 0.88 28.59
CA GLU A 1 -0.91 -0.30 29.12
C GLU A 1 -1.90 -1.40 29.57
N ASP A 2 -3.16 -1.23 29.21
CA ASP A 2 -4.24 -2.19 29.42
C ASP A 2 -4.38 -3.20 28.26
N GLY A 3 -3.50 -3.13 27.23
CA GLY A 3 -3.55 -3.97 26.05
C GLY A 3 -4.51 -3.48 24.96
N SER A 4 -5.12 -2.31 25.11
CA SER A 4 -5.94 -1.68 24.08
C SER A 4 -5.09 -1.00 23.00
N TRP A 5 -5.69 -0.81 21.82
CA TRP A 5 -5.10 -0.03 20.74
C TRP A 5 -5.38 1.46 20.95
N TYR A 6 -4.46 2.30 20.50
CA TYR A 6 -4.78 3.72 20.34
C TYR A 6 -5.80 3.90 19.22
N THR A 7 -6.78 4.75 19.46
CA THR A 7 -7.74 5.16 18.44
C THR A 7 -7.16 6.24 17.53
N TYR A 8 -7.75 6.43 16.35
CA TYR A 8 -7.39 7.54 15.46
C TYR A 8 -7.54 8.90 16.15
N ALA A 9 -8.59 9.05 16.99
CA ALA A 9 -8.82 10.29 17.74
C ALA A 9 -7.70 10.55 18.77
N GLU A 10 -7.30 9.55 19.55
CA GLU A 10 -6.18 9.67 20.50
C GLU A 10 -4.85 9.96 19.79
N LEU A 11 -4.62 9.31 18.64
CA LEU A 11 -3.42 9.56 17.84
C LEU A 11 -3.41 10.97 17.24
N ALA A 12 -4.57 11.54 16.90
CA ALA A 12 -4.68 12.92 16.40
C ALA A 12 -4.19 13.96 17.41
N ASP A 13 -4.37 13.69 18.71
CA ASP A 13 -3.89 14.56 19.76
C ASP A 13 -2.40 14.37 20.08
N LEU A 14 -1.91 13.13 20.03
CA LEU A 14 -0.59 12.77 20.52
C LEU A 14 0.50 12.86 19.46
N LEU A 15 0.25 12.26 18.30
CA LEU A 15 1.31 11.95 17.33
C LEU A 15 1.82 13.15 16.55
N PRO A 16 0.95 14.07 16.04
CA PRO A 16 1.44 15.27 15.32
C PRO A 16 2.30 16.17 16.21
N ALA A 17 1.91 16.35 17.47
CA ALA A 17 2.66 17.15 18.44
C ALA A 17 4.02 16.52 18.75
N TYR A 18 4.07 15.20 18.92
CA TYR A 18 5.32 14.46 19.12
C TYR A 18 6.26 14.62 17.91
N CYS A 19 5.74 14.45 16.71
CA CYS A 19 6.52 14.60 15.48
C CYS A 19 7.10 16.00 15.32
N LYS A 20 6.29 17.00 15.55
CA LYS A 20 6.74 18.40 15.48
C LYS A 20 7.81 18.72 16.50
N LYS A 21 7.64 18.27 17.74
CA LYS A 21 8.63 18.46 18.82
C LYS A 21 9.99 17.84 18.47
N ASN A 22 9.98 16.71 17.77
CA ASN A 22 11.20 15.95 17.42
C ASN A 22 11.75 16.28 16.02
N GLY A 23 11.12 17.20 15.27
CA GLY A 23 11.59 17.64 13.96
C GLY A 23 11.27 16.68 12.81
N PHE A 24 10.34 15.73 13.01
CA PHE A 24 9.85 14.88 11.93
C PHE A 24 8.91 15.68 11.00
N THR A 25 8.95 15.37 9.73
CA THR A 25 8.13 16.00 8.71
C THR A 25 6.97 15.12 8.23
N HIS A 26 7.10 13.81 8.40
CA HIS A 26 6.11 12.83 8.00
C HIS A 26 5.98 11.72 9.04
N ILE A 27 4.81 11.08 9.02
CA ILE A 27 4.52 9.85 9.74
C ILE A 27 4.28 8.78 8.70
N GLU A 28 4.91 7.63 8.85
CA GLU A 28 4.55 6.42 8.08
C GLU A 28 3.76 5.50 8.99
N LEU A 29 2.58 5.09 8.52
CA LEU A 29 1.69 4.18 9.24
C LEU A 29 1.73 2.82 8.56
N MET A 30 1.85 1.77 9.38
CA MET A 30 1.64 0.40 8.93
C MET A 30 0.28 0.23 8.25
N PRO A 31 0.03 -0.86 7.47
CA PRO A 31 -1.17 -0.96 6.68
C PRO A 31 -2.46 -0.74 7.48
N LEU A 32 -3.23 0.27 7.10
CA LEU A 32 -4.52 0.60 7.70
C LEU A 32 -5.71 -0.05 7.00
N ALA A 33 -5.49 -0.75 5.88
CA ALA A 33 -6.54 -1.49 5.21
C ALA A 33 -7.06 -2.63 6.09
N GLU A 34 -8.37 -2.91 6.00
CA GLU A 34 -9.01 -3.92 6.85
C GLU A 34 -8.43 -5.32 6.62
N HIS A 35 -8.19 -6.05 7.69
CA HIS A 35 -7.55 -7.35 7.70
C HIS A 35 -8.08 -8.22 8.84
N PRO A 36 -8.21 -9.57 8.65
CA PRO A 36 -8.82 -10.45 9.63
C PRO A 36 -7.88 -10.78 10.80
N PHE A 37 -6.58 -10.93 10.51
CA PHE A 37 -5.59 -11.41 11.46
C PHE A 37 -4.74 -10.25 12.00
N ASP A 38 -4.95 -9.91 13.24
CA ASP A 38 -4.25 -8.82 13.93
C ASP A 38 -2.73 -8.99 13.95
N GLY A 39 -2.25 -10.21 14.15
CA GLY A 39 -0.82 -10.54 14.11
C GLY A 39 -0.15 -10.37 12.75
N SER A 40 -0.91 -10.08 11.68
CA SER A 40 -0.34 -9.72 10.38
C SER A 40 0.09 -8.27 10.29
N TRP A 41 -0.24 -7.44 11.29
CA TRP A 41 0.02 -6.00 11.29
C TRP A 41 -0.59 -5.24 10.09
N GLY A 42 -1.65 -5.81 9.49
CA GLY A 42 -2.31 -5.27 8.32
C GLY A 42 -1.77 -5.76 6.98
N TYR A 43 -0.67 -6.51 6.94
CA TYR A 43 -0.09 -7.00 5.69
C TYR A 43 -0.88 -8.13 5.03
N GLN A 44 -1.82 -8.77 5.72
CA GLN A 44 -2.76 -9.74 5.12
C GLN A 44 -4.14 -9.10 4.92
N THR A 45 -4.21 -8.23 3.93
CA THR A 45 -5.39 -7.40 3.64
C THR A 45 -6.54 -8.22 3.06
N THR A 46 -7.78 -7.90 3.50
CA THR A 46 -9.04 -8.33 2.87
C THR A 46 -9.87 -7.15 2.36
N GLY A 47 -9.86 -6.04 3.08
CA GLY A 47 -10.68 -4.85 2.76
C GLY A 47 -9.84 -3.72 2.17
N PHE A 48 -9.45 -3.81 0.91
CA PHE A 48 -8.52 -2.87 0.26
C PHE A 48 -8.99 -1.41 0.24
N PHE A 49 -10.30 -1.17 0.22
CA PHE A 49 -10.92 0.15 0.18
C PHE A 49 -11.55 0.56 1.53
N ALA A 50 -11.23 -0.14 2.61
CA ALA A 50 -11.78 0.13 3.93
C ALA A 50 -10.66 0.28 4.95
N PRO A 51 -10.59 1.37 5.71
CA PRO A 51 -9.72 1.44 6.87
C PRO A 51 -10.20 0.43 7.93
N THR A 52 -9.23 -0.18 8.62
CA THR A 52 -9.57 -1.12 9.69
C THR A 52 -10.37 -0.45 10.79
N SER A 53 -11.41 -1.13 11.23
CA SER A 53 -12.27 -0.68 12.34
C SER A 53 -11.62 -0.78 13.73
N ARG A 54 -10.43 -1.37 13.82
CA ARG A 54 -9.70 -1.56 15.08
C ARG A 54 -9.39 -0.27 15.82
N TYR A 55 -9.16 0.80 15.07
CA TYR A 55 -8.66 2.07 15.60
C TYR A 55 -9.71 3.18 15.55
N GLY A 56 -10.92 2.87 15.08
CA GLY A 56 -12.01 3.82 14.97
C GLY A 56 -12.71 3.81 13.61
N THR A 57 -13.43 4.88 13.34
CA THR A 57 -14.20 5.06 12.11
C THR A 57 -13.37 5.67 10.98
N PRO A 58 -13.82 5.54 9.71
CA PRO A 58 -13.19 6.24 8.58
C PRO A 58 -13.12 7.76 8.77
N ASP A 59 -14.15 8.37 9.37
CA ASP A 59 -14.20 9.82 9.63
C ASP A 59 -13.12 10.22 10.64
N GLU A 60 -12.91 9.43 11.69
CA GLU A 60 -11.82 9.67 12.66
C GLU A 60 -10.43 9.55 12.02
N LEU A 61 -10.25 8.65 11.05
CA LEU A 61 -9.01 8.59 10.28
C LEU A 61 -8.81 9.88 9.45
N VAL A 62 -9.87 10.39 8.82
CA VAL A 62 -9.79 11.69 8.11
C VAL A 62 -9.43 12.81 9.08
N GLU A 63 -10.01 12.84 10.27
CA GLU A 63 -9.69 13.83 11.30
C GLU A 63 -8.24 13.72 11.78
N PHE A 64 -7.72 12.50 11.94
CA PHE A 64 -6.31 12.28 12.27
C PHE A 64 -5.37 12.83 11.20
N VAL A 65 -5.62 12.54 9.91
CA VAL A 65 -4.82 13.09 8.80
C VAL A 65 -4.88 14.62 8.79
N ASN A 66 -6.09 15.19 8.98
CA ASN A 66 -6.26 16.64 9.07
C ASN A 66 -5.49 17.25 10.26
N ALA A 67 -5.43 16.58 11.41
CA ALA A 67 -4.67 17.02 12.56
C ALA A 67 -3.16 17.03 12.26
N CYS A 68 -2.64 16.01 11.55
CA CYS A 68 -1.28 15.98 11.06
C CYS A 68 -0.99 17.17 10.15
N HIS A 69 -1.83 17.40 9.14
CA HIS A 69 -1.67 18.49 8.18
C HIS A 69 -1.70 19.88 8.83
N LYS A 70 -2.57 20.11 9.82
CA LYS A 70 -2.60 21.36 10.61
C LYS A 70 -1.27 21.64 11.32
N GLN A 71 -0.51 20.62 11.63
CA GLN A 71 0.82 20.72 12.26
C GLN A 71 1.96 20.76 11.23
N GLY A 72 1.66 20.63 9.94
CA GLY A 72 2.64 20.55 8.86
C GLY A 72 3.35 19.18 8.79
N ILE A 73 2.68 18.12 9.24
CA ILE A 73 3.17 16.74 9.20
C ILE A 73 2.42 15.99 8.10
N GLY A 74 3.15 15.43 7.14
CA GLY A 74 2.59 14.57 6.10
C GLY A 74 2.33 13.15 6.62
N VAL A 75 1.40 12.45 5.97
CA VAL A 75 1.03 11.07 6.32
C VAL A 75 1.28 10.14 5.14
N ILE A 76 2.14 9.15 5.34
CA ILE A 76 2.46 8.10 4.38
C ILE A 76 1.77 6.81 4.86
N LEU A 77 1.08 6.14 3.96
CA LEU A 77 0.42 4.87 4.25
C LEU A 77 1.18 3.72 3.64
N ASP A 78 1.35 2.67 4.41
CA ASP A 78 1.86 1.40 3.90
C ASP A 78 0.78 0.72 3.06
N PHE A 79 1.11 0.36 1.83
CA PHE A 79 0.21 -0.18 0.83
C PHE A 79 0.71 -1.53 0.32
N VAL A 80 -0.14 -2.54 0.34
CA VAL A 80 0.19 -3.93 0.02
C VAL A 80 -0.36 -4.32 -1.35
N PRO A 81 0.32 -4.02 -2.46
CA PRO A 81 -0.17 -4.32 -3.81
C PRO A 81 0.16 -5.73 -4.29
N VAL A 82 0.87 -6.51 -3.49
CA VAL A 82 1.46 -7.80 -3.89
C VAL A 82 0.50 -8.97 -3.77
N HIS A 83 -0.21 -9.04 -2.62
CA HIS A 83 -0.96 -10.21 -2.24
C HIS A 83 -2.18 -9.86 -1.36
N PHE A 84 -3.02 -10.83 -1.11
CA PHE A 84 -4.21 -10.69 -0.26
C PHE A 84 -4.44 -11.95 0.59
N ALA A 85 -5.15 -11.79 1.71
CA ALA A 85 -5.48 -12.88 2.62
C ALA A 85 -6.43 -13.90 1.98
N VAL A 86 -6.37 -15.15 2.45
CA VAL A 86 -7.11 -16.30 1.89
C VAL A 86 -8.40 -16.63 2.65
N ASP A 87 -8.89 -15.71 3.46
CA ASP A 87 -10.12 -15.90 4.23
C ASP A 87 -11.33 -16.13 3.32
N ALA A 88 -12.27 -16.97 3.76
CA ALA A 88 -13.38 -17.46 2.96
C ALA A 88 -14.34 -16.36 2.43
N TYR A 89 -14.33 -15.18 3.06
CA TYR A 89 -15.08 -14.00 2.63
C TYR A 89 -14.20 -12.99 1.87
N GLY A 90 -12.93 -13.33 1.61
CA GLY A 90 -11.97 -12.50 0.89
C GLY A 90 -12.02 -12.67 -0.63
N LEU A 91 -10.90 -12.37 -1.27
CA LEU A 91 -10.81 -12.32 -2.74
C LEU A 91 -10.44 -13.67 -3.37
N LYS A 92 -9.92 -14.63 -2.58
CA LYS A 92 -9.52 -15.93 -3.11
C LYS A 92 -10.72 -16.67 -3.72
N GLU A 93 -10.56 -17.10 -4.97
CA GLU A 93 -11.62 -17.81 -5.71
C GLU A 93 -12.99 -17.09 -5.62
N PHE A 94 -12.98 -15.75 -5.74
CA PHE A 94 -14.10 -14.85 -5.46
C PHE A 94 -15.41 -15.24 -6.17
N ASP A 95 -15.32 -15.72 -7.40
CA ASP A 95 -16.45 -16.22 -8.20
C ASP A 95 -16.44 -17.75 -8.36
N GLY A 96 -15.68 -18.45 -7.53
CA GLY A 96 -15.45 -19.88 -7.65
C GLY A 96 -14.28 -20.25 -8.57
N THR A 97 -13.59 -19.24 -9.11
CA THR A 97 -12.39 -19.39 -9.95
C THR A 97 -11.27 -18.45 -9.47
N PRO A 98 -9.99 -18.70 -9.83
CA PRO A 98 -8.89 -17.77 -9.55
C PRO A 98 -9.06 -16.46 -10.35
N LEU A 99 -9.89 -15.54 -9.84
CA LEU A 99 -10.17 -14.26 -10.48
C LEU A 99 -9.07 -13.24 -10.22
N TYR A 100 -8.65 -13.09 -8.96
CA TYR A 100 -7.66 -12.12 -8.52
C TYR A 100 -6.24 -12.68 -8.50
N GLU A 101 -6.11 -13.96 -8.23
CA GLU A 101 -4.83 -14.65 -8.07
C GLU A 101 -4.39 -15.40 -9.34
N TYR A 102 -3.11 -15.79 -9.34
CA TYR A 102 -2.59 -16.71 -10.33
C TYR A 102 -3.18 -18.12 -10.10
N PRO A 103 -3.67 -18.82 -11.15
CA PRO A 103 -4.23 -20.17 -11.01
C PRO A 103 -3.22 -21.24 -10.56
N ALA A 104 -1.95 -21.05 -10.95
CA ALA A 104 -0.89 -21.98 -10.61
C ALA A 104 -0.33 -21.67 -9.21
N ALA A 105 -0.45 -22.59 -8.28
CA ALA A 105 0.03 -22.44 -6.90
C ALA A 105 1.51 -22.06 -6.79
N ALA A 106 2.35 -22.51 -7.72
CA ALA A 106 3.78 -22.20 -7.74
C ALA A 106 4.11 -20.70 -7.89
N VAL A 107 3.15 -19.90 -8.36
CA VAL A 107 3.27 -18.45 -8.49
C VAL A 107 2.14 -17.70 -7.78
N GLY A 108 1.02 -18.37 -7.54
CA GLY A 108 -0.19 -17.82 -6.92
C GLY A 108 -0.16 -17.80 -5.40
N GLN A 109 0.64 -18.65 -4.77
CA GLN A 109 0.77 -18.68 -3.31
C GLN A 109 2.03 -17.93 -2.88
N SER A 110 1.91 -17.10 -1.86
CA SER A 110 3.05 -16.46 -1.21
C SER A 110 3.63 -17.35 -0.11
N GLU A 111 4.85 -17.08 0.33
CA GLU A 111 5.47 -17.75 1.48
C GLU A 111 4.76 -17.42 2.80
N TRP A 112 3.94 -16.37 2.83
CA TRP A 112 3.16 -15.94 4.01
C TRP A 112 1.76 -16.56 4.08
N GLY A 113 1.46 -17.55 3.21
CA GLY A 113 0.15 -18.21 3.17
C GLY A 113 -0.98 -17.39 2.54
N SER A 114 -0.66 -16.30 1.86
CA SER A 114 -1.58 -15.44 1.11
C SER A 114 -1.56 -15.74 -0.39
N CYS A 115 -2.46 -15.15 -1.17
CA CYS A 115 -2.49 -15.26 -2.62
C CYS A 115 -1.87 -14.04 -3.31
N ASN A 116 -0.99 -14.27 -4.28
CA ASN A 116 -0.40 -13.21 -5.09
C ASN A 116 -1.39 -12.74 -6.16
N PHE A 117 -1.55 -11.43 -6.31
CA PHE A 117 -2.35 -10.84 -7.37
C PHE A 117 -1.79 -11.14 -8.76
N MET A 118 -2.70 -11.47 -9.70
CA MET A 118 -2.35 -11.69 -11.10
C MET A 118 -2.30 -10.36 -11.88
N HIS A 119 -1.22 -9.59 -11.70
CA HIS A 119 -1.05 -8.26 -12.28
C HIS A 119 -0.99 -8.23 -13.83
N SER A 120 -1.02 -9.36 -14.50
CA SER A 120 -1.16 -9.42 -15.96
C SER A 120 -2.60 -9.16 -16.42
N ARG A 121 -3.60 -9.25 -15.52
CA ARG A 121 -5.00 -8.95 -15.83
C ARG A 121 -5.29 -7.46 -15.69
N GLY A 122 -6.00 -6.90 -16.67
CA GLY A 122 -6.39 -5.49 -16.69
C GLY A 122 -7.28 -5.10 -15.51
N GLU A 123 -8.19 -5.98 -15.12
CA GLU A 123 -9.11 -5.80 -13.99
C GLU A 123 -8.36 -5.68 -12.67
N ILE A 124 -7.33 -6.51 -12.46
CA ILE A 124 -6.51 -6.48 -11.26
C ILE A 124 -5.65 -5.22 -11.21
N ARG A 125 -5.08 -4.82 -12.35
CA ARG A 125 -4.36 -3.54 -12.47
C ARG A 125 -5.25 -2.36 -12.13
N CYS A 126 -6.50 -2.36 -12.65
CA CYS A 126 -7.49 -1.33 -12.36
C CYS A 126 -7.86 -1.33 -10.87
N PHE A 127 -8.11 -2.50 -10.27
CA PHE A 127 -8.42 -2.65 -8.86
C PHE A 127 -7.33 -2.06 -7.95
N ILE A 128 -6.08 -2.46 -8.15
CA ILE A 128 -4.96 -2.00 -7.31
C ILE A 128 -4.68 -0.51 -7.52
N GLN A 129 -4.69 -0.03 -8.77
CA GLN A 129 -4.48 1.38 -9.07
C GLN A 129 -5.60 2.26 -8.49
N SER A 130 -6.85 1.81 -8.57
CA SER A 130 -7.99 2.51 -7.98
C SER A 130 -7.90 2.54 -6.46
N CYS A 131 -7.41 1.46 -5.85
CA CYS A 131 -7.18 1.41 -4.42
C CYS A 131 -6.11 2.42 -3.98
N ALA A 132 -4.98 2.46 -4.65
CA ALA A 132 -3.92 3.44 -4.38
C ALA A 132 -4.42 4.90 -4.53
N ASP A 133 -5.16 5.18 -5.62
CA ASP A 133 -5.79 6.49 -5.84
C ASP A 133 -6.81 6.84 -4.75
N TYR A 134 -7.59 5.86 -4.29
CA TYR A 134 -8.59 6.03 -3.23
C TYR A 134 -7.94 6.51 -1.93
N TRP A 135 -6.87 5.88 -1.47
CA TRP A 135 -6.17 6.27 -0.25
C TRP A 135 -5.58 7.69 -0.33
N LEU A 136 -4.99 8.03 -1.48
CA LEU A 136 -4.46 9.38 -1.70
C LEU A 136 -5.56 10.45 -1.81
N ARG A 137 -6.68 10.12 -2.48
CA ARG A 137 -7.73 11.10 -2.79
C ARG A 137 -8.75 11.25 -1.66
N VAL A 138 -9.17 10.15 -1.02
CA VAL A 138 -10.25 10.16 -0.02
C VAL A 138 -9.71 10.47 1.37
N PHE A 139 -8.61 9.83 1.74
CA PHE A 139 -7.99 10.06 3.05
C PHE A 139 -6.90 11.13 3.03
N HIS A 140 -6.63 11.72 1.86
CA HIS A 140 -5.61 12.76 1.70
C HIS A 140 -4.21 12.35 2.19
N ALA A 141 -3.86 11.08 2.03
CA ALA A 141 -2.50 10.62 2.31
C ALA A 141 -1.49 11.36 1.43
N ASP A 142 -0.35 11.74 1.98
CA ASP A 142 0.72 12.45 1.28
C ASP A 142 1.65 11.50 0.53
N GLY A 143 1.52 10.21 0.76
CA GLY A 143 2.31 9.20 0.06
C GLY A 143 1.88 7.78 0.36
N LEU A 144 2.44 6.87 -0.44
CA LEU A 144 2.30 5.43 -0.27
C LEU A 144 3.68 4.78 -0.23
N ARG A 145 3.89 3.91 0.75
CA ARG A 145 5.01 2.98 0.76
C ARG A 145 4.51 1.64 0.24
N MET A 146 5.04 1.22 -0.90
CA MET A 146 4.68 -0.05 -1.55
C MET A 146 5.46 -1.18 -0.91
N ASP A 147 4.74 -2.08 -0.25
CA ASP A 147 5.30 -3.24 0.43
C ASP A 147 5.80 -4.28 -0.57
N ALA A 148 6.91 -4.96 -0.23
CA ALA A 148 7.47 -6.13 -0.89
C ALA A 148 7.61 -5.99 -2.43
N VAL A 149 8.10 -4.84 -2.92
CA VAL A 149 8.22 -4.56 -4.37
C VAL A 149 9.09 -5.57 -5.09
N SER A 150 10.07 -6.19 -4.42
CA SER A 150 10.84 -7.30 -4.97
C SER A 150 9.96 -8.47 -5.46
N ARG A 151 8.84 -8.72 -4.77
CA ARG A 151 7.86 -9.76 -5.15
C ARG A 151 7.05 -9.39 -6.40
N LEU A 152 6.94 -8.12 -6.68
CA LEU A 152 6.32 -7.60 -7.91
C LEU A 152 7.29 -7.66 -9.08
N ILE A 153 8.57 -7.35 -8.84
CA ILE A 153 9.61 -7.29 -9.87
C ILE A 153 10.04 -8.69 -10.31
N TYR A 154 10.30 -9.57 -9.36
CA TYR A 154 10.76 -10.93 -9.62
C TYR A 154 9.71 -11.97 -9.29
N TRP A 155 9.68 -13.06 -10.04
CA TRP A 155 8.82 -14.19 -9.73
C TRP A 155 9.13 -14.71 -8.32
N GLN A 156 8.16 -14.66 -7.41
CA GLN A 156 8.29 -15.02 -6.00
C GLN A 156 9.39 -14.23 -5.24
N GLY A 157 9.75 -13.04 -5.72
CA GLY A 157 10.78 -12.20 -5.13
C GLY A 157 12.22 -12.70 -5.32
N ASP A 158 12.42 -13.74 -6.12
CA ASP A 158 13.72 -14.36 -6.34
C ASP A 158 14.30 -13.89 -7.69
N PRO A 159 15.41 -13.12 -7.70
CA PRO A 159 16.07 -12.69 -8.93
C PRO A 159 16.45 -13.85 -9.86
N ASN A 160 16.75 -15.04 -9.33
CA ASN A 160 17.09 -16.22 -10.15
C ASN A 160 15.90 -16.79 -10.92
N ARG A 161 14.67 -16.46 -10.52
CA ARG A 161 13.44 -16.86 -11.24
C ARG A 161 13.08 -15.90 -12.37
N GLY A 162 13.85 -14.82 -12.53
CA GLY A 162 13.68 -13.83 -13.59
C GLY A 162 12.64 -12.76 -13.27
N VAL A 163 12.61 -11.73 -14.09
CA VAL A 163 11.74 -10.56 -13.96
C VAL A 163 10.31 -10.89 -14.40
N ASN A 164 9.33 -10.52 -13.61
CA ASN A 164 7.92 -10.48 -14.01
C ASN A 164 7.65 -9.20 -14.81
N GLY A 165 7.91 -9.26 -16.13
CA GLY A 165 7.81 -8.09 -17.01
C GLY A 165 6.42 -7.43 -17.00
N SER A 166 5.37 -8.23 -16.88
CA SER A 166 3.97 -7.75 -16.83
C SER A 166 3.70 -6.90 -15.59
N THR A 167 4.21 -7.33 -14.44
CA THR A 167 4.06 -6.60 -13.18
C THR A 167 4.93 -5.35 -13.14
N LEU A 168 6.16 -5.43 -13.66
CA LEU A 168 7.05 -4.28 -13.76
C LEU A 168 6.46 -3.18 -14.66
N GLU A 169 5.86 -3.55 -15.79
CA GLU A 169 5.14 -2.62 -16.65
C GLU A 169 3.94 -1.98 -15.95
N PHE A 170 3.19 -2.79 -15.21
CA PHE A 170 2.08 -2.29 -14.38
C PHE A 170 2.57 -1.28 -13.34
N LEU A 171 3.62 -1.57 -12.58
CA LEU A 171 4.18 -0.65 -11.58
C LEU A 171 4.59 0.69 -12.20
N LYS A 172 5.30 0.64 -13.36
CA LYS A 172 5.69 1.86 -14.09
C LYS A 172 4.46 2.69 -14.49
N GLY A 173 3.43 2.04 -15.02
CA GLY A 173 2.17 2.69 -15.41
C GLY A 173 1.39 3.25 -14.23
N MET A 174 1.27 2.50 -13.14
CA MET A 174 0.61 2.92 -11.91
C MET A 174 1.29 4.15 -11.31
N ASN A 175 2.61 4.10 -11.13
CA ASN A 175 3.36 5.22 -10.57
C ASN A 175 3.24 6.48 -11.43
N ALA A 176 3.34 6.36 -12.75
CA ALA A 176 3.15 7.49 -13.66
C ALA A 176 1.74 8.08 -13.56
N GLY A 177 0.72 7.23 -13.50
CA GLY A 177 -0.67 7.65 -13.36
C GLY A 177 -0.97 8.29 -12.00
N LEU A 178 -0.41 7.75 -10.91
CA LEU A 178 -0.55 8.36 -9.58
C LEU A 178 0.15 9.72 -9.51
N GLN A 179 1.37 9.86 -10.01
CA GLN A 179 2.09 11.13 -10.04
C GLN A 179 1.40 12.19 -10.91
N GLN A 180 0.73 11.77 -11.98
CA GLN A 180 -0.05 12.70 -12.80
C GLN A 180 -1.27 13.26 -12.06
N ARG A 181 -1.98 12.41 -11.30
CA ARG A 181 -3.17 12.79 -10.53
C ARG A 181 -2.85 13.44 -9.20
N HIS A 182 -1.76 13.01 -8.58
CA HIS A 182 -1.27 13.43 -7.27
C HIS A 182 0.20 13.86 -7.37
N PRO A 183 0.50 15.02 -7.97
CA PRO A 183 1.88 15.40 -8.31
C PRO A 183 2.78 15.64 -7.10
N THR A 184 2.21 15.82 -5.92
CA THR A 184 2.94 16.00 -4.65
C THR A 184 3.08 14.71 -3.86
N ALA A 185 2.41 13.63 -4.26
CA ALA A 185 2.45 12.37 -3.52
C ALA A 185 3.86 11.74 -3.55
N ILE A 186 4.29 11.26 -2.40
CA ILE A 186 5.53 10.52 -2.21
C ILE A 186 5.24 9.04 -2.48
N LEU A 187 5.96 8.42 -3.42
CA LEU A 187 5.87 7.00 -3.69
C LEU A 187 7.19 6.35 -3.29
N ILE A 188 7.13 5.43 -2.33
CA ILE A 188 8.28 4.72 -1.77
C ILE A 188 8.14 3.24 -2.11
N ALA A 189 9.23 2.61 -2.53
CA ALA A 189 9.29 1.17 -2.75
C ALA A 189 10.07 0.52 -1.60
N GLU A 190 9.48 -0.48 -0.95
CA GLU A 190 10.23 -1.40 -0.10
C GLU A 190 10.77 -2.53 -0.99
N ASP A 191 12.08 -2.54 -1.17
CA ASP A 191 12.77 -3.51 -2.02
C ASP A 191 14.01 -4.04 -1.32
N SER A 192 14.05 -5.34 -1.12
CA SER A 192 15.17 -6.07 -0.52
C SER A 192 16.19 -6.56 -1.57
N THR A 193 16.04 -6.16 -2.83
CA THR A 193 16.94 -6.54 -3.93
C THR A 193 17.72 -5.36 -4.47
N SER A 194 18.65 -5.62 -5.38
CA SER A 194 19.44 -4.60 -6.07
C SER A 194 18.94 -4.28 -7.48
N PHE A 195 17.60 -4.21 -7.67
CA PHE A 195 17.04 -3.92 -8.99
C PHE A 195 17.38 -2.49 -9.45
N PRO A 196 18.15 -2.32 -10.56
CA PRO A 196 18.76 -1.03 -10.91
C PRO A 196 17.78 0.08 -11.28
N GLU A 197 16.59 -0.29 -11.76
CA GLU A 197 15.56 0.65 -12.23
C GLU A 197 14.50 0.99 -11.17
N GLY A 198 14.55 0.34 -10.00
CA GLY A 198 13.54 0.46 -8.93
C GLY A 198 13.67 1.72 -8.08
N HIS A 199 14.85 2.33 -8.03
CA HIS A 199 15.21 3.33 -7.03
C HIS A 199 15.38 4.76 -7.55
N GLY A 200 15.06 5.04 -8.81
CA GLY A 200 15.18 6.38 -9.35
C GLY A 200 13.84 7.10 -9.41
N PRO A 201 13.66 8.27 -8.73
CA PRO A 201 12.67 9.20 -9.21
C PRO A 201 13.07 9.54 -10.66
N ARG A 202 12.19 9.26 -11.63
CA ARG A 202 12.36 9.88 -12.94
C ARG A 202 12.40 11.37 -12.69
N ARG A 203 13.59 11.98 -12.81
CA ARG A 203 13.71 13.44 -12.82
C ARG A 203 12.76 13.93 -13.89
N VAL A 204 11.62 14.47 -13.48
CA VAL A 204 10.79 15.29 -14.36
C VAL A 204 11.71 16.43 -14.75
N ARG A 205 12.24 16.40 -15.99
CA ARG A 205 12.85 17.58 -16.57
C ARG A 205 11.75 18.63 -16.59
N ARG A 206 11.87 19.63 -15.73
CA ARG A 206 11.07 20.84 -15.87
C ARG A 206 11.33 21.36 -17.27
N PRO A 207 10.31 21.57 -18.11
CA PRO A 207 10.53 22.29 -19.37
C PRO A 207 10.89 23.72 -18.99
N GLY A 208 12.07 24.16 -19.39
CA GLY A 208 12.53 25.49 -19.61
C GLY A 208 12.28 26.54 -18.52
N LEU A 209 13.35 26.92 -17.82
CA LEU A 209 13.67 28.32 -17.58
C LEU A 209 14.74 28.69 -18.59
#